data_bc124bc3b93aec60a8ada0a78526624a
#
_entry.id   bc124bc3b93aec60a8ada0a78526624a
#
_cell.length_a   1.000
_cell.length_b   1.000
_cell.length_c   1.000
_cell.angle_alpha   90.00
_cell.angle_beta   90.00
_cell.angle_gamma   90.00
#
_symmetry.space_group_name_H-M   'P 1'
#
loop_
_entity.id
_entity.type
_entity.pdbx_description
1 polymer ?
#
loop_
_entity_poly.entity_id
_entity_poly.type
_entity_poly.pdbx_seq_one_letter_code
_entity_poly.pdbx_strand_id
1 'polypeptide(L)'
;MAEHKTGILPTEAARERVPTVIADDLHIVYRVYGTGAGKGSATAALNRIIRRKPSTGVREVHAVKGVSFTAYRGESIGLIGSNGSGKSTLLKAVAGLLPAERGKVYTHGQPSLLGVNAALMNDLTGEKNVLLGGLAMGMSREQVRERYDG
;
A
#
# COMPACT_ATOMS: atom_id res chain seq x y z
N MET A 1 -21.73 32.10 -52.25
CA MET A 1 -21.99 31.84 -50.81
C MET A 1 -21.07 30.68 -50.39
N ALA A 2 -19.94 31.01 -49.78
CA ALA A 2 -18.97 30.02 -49.35
C ALA A 2 -19.05 29.96 -47.82
N GLU A 3 -19.52 28.80 -47.30
CA GLU A 3 -19.53 28.52 -45.87
C GLU A 3 -18.10 28.29 -45.37
N HIS A 4 -17.65 29.17 -44.53
CA HIS A 4 -16.40 29.09 -43.85
C HIS A 4 -16.57 28.11 -42.67
N LYS A 5 -16.22 26.82 -42.86
CA LYS A 5 -16.09 25.87 -41.76
C LYS A 5 -14.87 26.23 -40.93
N THR A 6 -15.10 26.94 -39.83
CA THR A 6 -14.10 27.17 -38.79
C THR A 6 -13.83 25.83 -38.13
N GLY A 7 -12.74 25.17 -38.52
CA GLY A 7 -12.23 23.99 -37.84
C GLY A 7 -11.72 24.41 -36.46
N ILE A 8 -12.47 24.10 -35.42
CA ILE A 8 -12.00 24.17 -34.05
C ILE A 8 -10.92 23.10 -33.89
N LEU A 9 -9.68 23.54 -33.81
CA LEU A 9 -8.58 22.64 -33.42
C LEU A 9 -8.90 22.08 -32.03
N PRO A 10 -8.80 20.77 -31.80
CA PRO A 10 -9.03 20.22 -30.48
C PRO A 10 -8.06 20.85 -29.51
N THR A 11 -8.61 21.42 -28.45
CA THR A 11 -7.88 22.01 -27.33
C THR A 11 -6.88 20.98 -26.79
N GLU A 12 -5.72 21.44 -26.39
CA GLU A 12 -4.59 20.67 -25.84
C GLU A 12 -4.95 19.71 -24.67
N ALA A 13 -6.17 19.82 -24.16
CA ALA A 13 -6.79 18.96 -23.13
C ALA A 13 -7.16 17.54 -23.62
N ALA A 14 -7.12 17.26 -24.91
CA ALA A 14 -7.38 15.92 -25.49
C ALA A 14 -6.09 15.11 -25.73
N ARG A 15 -4.97 15.49 -25.12
CA ARG A 15 -3.79 14.61 -25.08
C ARG A 15 -4.22 13.35 -24.33
N GLU A 16 -4.13 12.23 -25.02
CA GLU A 16 -4.43 10.89 -24.53
C GLU A 16 -3.85 10.72 -23.11
N ARG A 17 -4.70 10.78 -22.08
CA ARG A 17 -4.28 10.65 -20.68
C ARG A 17 -3.88 9.20 -20.45
N VAL A 18 -2.59 8.94 -20.41
CA VAL A 18 -2.05 7.61 -20.13
C VAL A 18 -2.17 7.33 -18.64
N PRO A 19 -2.98 6.34 -18.24
CA PRO A 19 -3.06 5.95 -16.84
C PRO A 19 -1.74 5.33 -16.39
N THR A 20 -1.24 5.77 -15.24
CA THR A 20 -0.02 5.23 -14.62
C THR A 20 -0.31 4.32 -13.43
N VAL A 21 -1.43 4.56 -12.75
CA VAL A 21 -1.93 3.69 -11.69
C VAL A 21 -3.43 3.57 -11.83
N ILE A 22 -3.94 2.35 -11.76
CA ILE A 22 -5.38 2.06 -11.65
C ILE A 22 -5.57 1.17 -10.44
N ALA A 23 -6.30 1.64 -9.44
CA ALA A 23 -6.80 0.83 -8.34
C ALA A 23 -8.28 0.52 -8.61
N ASP A 24 -8.65 -0.74 -8.56
CA ASP A 24 -10.02 -1.21 -8.83
C ASP A 24 -10.53 -2.01 -7.64
N ASP A 25 -11.56 -1.48 -6.96
CA ASP A 25 -12.24 -2.06 -5.79
C ASP A 25 -11.28 -2.65 -4.74
N LEU A 26 -10.26 -1.88 -4.37
CA LEU A 26 -9.16 -2.34 -3.54
C LEU A 26 -9.57 -2.47 -2.08
N HIS A 27 -9.47 -3.68 -1.53
CA HIS A 27 -9.70 -4.00 -0.13
C HIS A 27 -8.43 -4.56 0.50
N ILE A 28 -8.07 -4.06 1.69
CA ILE A 28 -6.90 -4.53 2.44
C ILE A 28 -7.32 -4.83 3.86
N VAL A 29 -7.04 -6.06 4.29
CA VAL A 29 -7.39 -6.58 5.60
C VAL A 29 -6.14 -7.06 6.31
N TYR A 30 -5.92 -6.56 7.51
CA TYR A 30 -4.90 -7.10 8.42
C TYR A 30 -5.52 -8.15 9.33
N ARG A 31 -4.89 -9.30 9.42
CA ARG A 31 -5.24 -10.34 10.39
C ARG A 31 -4.30 -10.24 11.58
N VAL A 32 -4.82 -9.71 12.69
CA VAL A 32 -4.06 -9.60 13.94
C VAL A 32 -4.34 -10.84 14.77
N TYR A 33 -3.32 -11.66 14.94
CA TYR A 33 -3.39 -12.82 15.82
C TYR A 33 -3.20 -12.33 17.26
N GLY A 34 -4.27 -12.31 18.04
CA GLY A 34 -4.22 -11.97 19.45
C GLY A 34 -3.50 -13.08 20.21
N THR A 35 -2.25 -12.88 20.60
CA THR A 35 -1.70 -13.60 21.75
C THR A 35 -2.48 -13.14 22.95
N GLY A 36 -3.30 -14.01 23.53
CA GLY A 36 -4.23 -13.72 24.63
C GLY A 36 -3.59 -13.32 25.97
N ALA A 37 -2.58 -12.49 25.95
CA ALA A 37 -1.93 -11.86 27.08
C ALA A 37 -2.50 -10.45 27.35
N GLY A 38 -3.82 -10.31 27.34
CA GLY A 38 -4.46 -9.18 28.01
C GLY A 38 -4.45 -9.47 29.50
N LYS A 39 -4.02 -8.49 30.32
CA LYS A 39 -4.11 -8.46 31.80
C LYS A 39 -5.55 -8.79 32.24
N GLY A 40 -5.90 -10.07 32.24
CA GLY A 40 -7.16 -10.59 32.70
C GLY A 40 -6.95 -11.14 34.10
N SER A 41 -7.80 -10.73 35.04
CA SER A 41 -7.94 -11.27 36.38
C SER A 41 -7.88 -12.81 36.36
N ALA A 42 -7.32 -13.43 37.38
CA ALA A 42 -7.23 -14.89 37.53
C ALA A 42 -8.57 -15.61 37.32
N THR A 43 -9.69 -14.97 37.61
CA THR A 43 -11.04 -15.43 37.36
C THR A 43 -11.39 -15.55 35.87
N ALA A 44 -10.85 -14.68 35.01
CA ALA A 44 -11.03 -14.77 33.55
C ALA A 44 -10.25 -15.93 32.94
N ALA A 45 -9.08 -16.26 33.49
CA ALA A 45 -8.27 -17.42 33.08
C ALA A 45 -8.99 -18.74 33.42
N LEU A 46 -9.59 -18.84 34.63
CA LEU A 46 -10.31 -20.01 35.07
C LEU A 46 -11.58 -20.30 34.20
N ASN A 47 -12.33 -19.25 33.84
CA ASN A 47 -13.48 -19.36 32.96
C ASN A 47 -13.13 -19.80 31.53
N ARG A 48 -11.90 -19.48 31.04
CA ARG A 48 -11.40 -19.96 29.73
C ARG A 48 -11.13 -21.46 29.74
N ILE A 49 -10.61 -21.99 30.84
CA ILE A 49 -10.34 -23.44 30.99
C ILE A 49 -11.62 -24.23 31.02
N ILE A 50 -12.65 -23.75 31.75
CA ILE A 50 -13.91 -24.41 31.93
C ILE A 50 -14.74 -24.42 30.63
N ARG A 51 -14.68 -23.37 29.81
CA ARG A 51 -15.49 -23.23 28.58
C ARG A 51 -14.91 -23.87 27.33
N ARG A 52 -13.73 -24.49 27.38
CA ARG A 52 -13.09 -25.23 26.25
C ARG A 52 -13.29 -24.60 24.86
N LYS A 53 -13.34 -23.28 24.76
CA LYS A 53 -13.30 -22.60 23.47
C LYS A 53 -11.85 -22.17 23.22
N PRO A 54 -11.15 -22.76 22.23
CA PRO A 54 -9.89 -22.19 21.75
C PRO A 54 -10.23 -20.86 21.07
N SER A 55 -10.06 -19.75 21.78
CA SER A 55 -10.16 -18.44 21.15
C SER A 55 -8.82 -18.15 20.49
N THR A 56 -8.53 -18.77 19.37
CA THR A 56 -7.67 -18.22 18.35
C THR A 56 -8.40 -17.01 17.77
N GLY A 57 -8.46 -15.94 18.55
CA GLY A 57 -9.12 -14.71 18.14
C GLY A 57 -8.27 -14.03 17.07
N VAL A 58 -8.45 -14.44 15.82
CA VAL A 58 -7.99 -13.67 14.68
C VAL A 58 -8.93 -12.46 14.57
N ARG A 59 -8.41 -11.28 14.87
CA ARG A 59 -9.13 -10.04 14.65
C ARG A 59 -8.78 -9.50 13.27
N GLU A 60 -9.78 -9.38 12.41
CA GLU A 60 -9.63 -8.73 11.12
C GLU A 60 -9.81 -7.22 11.26
N VAL A 61 -8.86 -6.47 10.70
CA VAL A 61 -8.89 -5.02 10.63
C VAL A 61 -8.91 -4.62 9.16
N HIS A 62 -10.06 -4.15 8.70
CA HIS A 62 -10.22 -3.62 7.34
C HIS A 62 -9.59 -2.24 7.25
N ALA A 63 -8.38 -2.17 6.74
CA ALA A 63 -7.63 -0.93 6.61
C ALA A 63 -8.02 -0.11 5.38
N VAL A 64 -8.40 -0.78 4.29
CA VAL A 64 -8.92 -0.16 3.07
C VAL A 64 -10.18 -0.92 2.65
N LYS A 65 -11.23 -0.19 2.26
CA LYS A 65 -12.56 -0.74 1.98
C LYS A 65 -13.09 -0.24 0.65
N GLY A 66 -12.79 -0.97 -0.44
CA GLY A 66 -13.35 -0.72 -1.76
C GLY A 66 -12.93 0.61 -2.37
N VAL A 67 -11.61 0.91 -2.40
CA VAL A 67 -11.10 2.14 -3.00
C VAL A 67 -10.81 1.92 -4.47
N SER A 68 -11.38 2.80 -5.32
CA SER A 68 -11.09 2.82 -6.75
C SER A 68 -10.66 4.22 -7.17
N PHE A 69 -9.57 4.31 -7.94
CA PHE A 69 -9.10 5.55 -8.55
C PHE A 69 -8.18 5.26 -9.73
N THR A 70 -8.02 6.27 -10.57
CA THR A 70 -7.03 6.25 -11.67
C THR A 70 -6.15 7.48 -11.56
N ALA A 71 -4.83 7.27 -11.56
CA ALA A 71 -3.83 8.32 -11.64
C ALA A 71 -3.22 8.34 -13.04
N TYR A 72 -3.03 9.52 -13.60
CA TYR A 72 -2.50 9.72 -14.95
C TYR A 72 -1.06 10.26 -14.90
N ARG A 73 -0.36 10.11 -16.01
CA ARG A 73 1.00 10.62 -16.14
C ARG A 73 1.06 12.13 -15.91
N GLY A 74 1.97 12.56 -15.02
CA GLY A 74 2.12 13.97 -14.65
C GLY A 74 1.09 14.50 -13.67
N GLU A 75 0.16 13.65 -13.18
CA GLU A 75 -0.82 14.02 -12.17
C GLU A 75 -0.26 13.84 -10.76
N SER A 76 -0.66 14.75 -9.85
CA SER A 76 -0.39 14.64 -8.42
C SER A 76 -1.69 14.41 -7.67
N ILE A 77 -1.75 13.33 -6.88
CA ILE A 77 -2.93 12.98 -6.09
C ILE A 77 -2.61 13.11 -4.60
N GLY A 78 -3.40 13.89 -3.86
CA GLY A 78 -3.31 14.04 -2.42
C GLY A 78 -4.22 13.06 -1.68
N LEU A 79 -3.67 12.28 -0.74
CA LEU A 79 -4.42 11.44 0.18
C LEU A 79 -4.58 12.16 1.52
N ILE A 80 -5.81 12.53 1.85
CA ILE A 80 -6.15 13.26 3.08
C ILE A 80 -6.98 12.36 4.00
N GLY A 81 -6.75 12.47 5.30
CA GLY A 81 -7.49 11.72 6.30
C GLY A 81 -6.76 11.69 7.65
N SER A 82 -7.47 11.31 8.71
CA SER A 82 -6.93 11.17 10.07
C SER A 82 -5.84 10.09 10.16
N ASN A 83 -5.07 10.08 11.26
CA ASN A 83 -4.13 9.00 11.53
C ASN A 83 -4.89 7.66 11.70
N GLY A 84 -4.38 6.60 11.11
CA GLY A 84 -5.06 5.30 11.10
C GLY A 84 -6.14 5.11 10.03
N SER A 85 -6.43 6.10 9.17
CA SER A 85 -7.44 5.99 8.10
C SER A 85 -7.03 5.10 6.91
N GLY A 86 -5.86 4.46 6.94
CA GLY A 86 -5.43 3.54 5.88
C GLY A 86 -4.58 4.16 4.77
N LYS A 87 -4.22 5.45 4.82
CA LYS A 87 -3.43 6.12 3.76
C LYS A 87 -2.12 5.39 3.43
N SER A 88 -1.31 5.13 4.44
CA SER A 88 -0.03 4.42 4.27
C SER A 88 -0.22 2.98 3.81
N THR A 89 -1.32 2.34 4.22
CA THR A 89 -1.69 1.00 3.78
C THR A 89 -2.05 0.98 2.30
N LEU A 90 -2.84 1.96 1.85
CA LEU A 90 -3.19 2.12 0.43
C LEU A 90 -1.94 2.34 -0.42
N LEU A 91 -1.04 3.24 0.00
CA LEU A 91 0.22 3.49 -0.71
C LEU A 91 1.11 2.23 -0.80
N LYS A 92 1.22 1.46 0.28
CA LYS A 92 1.96 0.19 0.28
C LYS A 92 1.35 -0.83 -0.68
N ALA A 93 0.03 -0.90 -0.78
CA ALA A 93 -0.64 -1.80 -1.72
C ALA A 93 -0.44 -1.34 -3.17
N VAL A 94 -0.52 -0.04 -3.45
CA VAL A 94 -0.22 0.53 -4.78
C VAL A 94 1.22 0.25 -5.19
N ALA A 95 2.16 0.30 -4.24
CA ALA A 95 3.57 -0.04 -4.49
C ALA A 95 3.85 -1.55 -4.58
N GLY A 96 2.83 -2.41 -4.44
CA GLY A 96 3.01 -3.86 -4.48
C GLY A 96 3.64 -4.47 -3.22
N LEU A 97 3.77 -3.69 -2.14
CA LEU A 97 4.36 -4.15 -0.86
C LEU A 97 3.35 -4.86 0.05
N LEU A 98 2.07 -4.72 -0.24
CA LEU A 98 0.98 -5.39 0.47
C LEU A 98 0.01 -6.03 -0.52
N PRO A 99 -0.33 -7.31 -0.35
CA PRO A 99 -1.35 -7.95 -1.17
C PRO A 99 -2.74 -7.39 -0.84
N ALA A 100 -3.56 -7.24 -1.87
CA ALA A 100 -4.97 -6.96 -1.70
C ALA A 100 -5.74 -8.23 -1.32
N GLU A 101 -6.67 -8.13 -0.39
CA GLU A 101 -7.64 -9.21 -0.10
C GLU A 101 -8.64 -9.34 -1.25
N ARG A 102 -9.02 -8.19 -1.83
CA ARG A 102 -9.93 -8.09 -2.98
C ARG A 102 -9.57 -6.87 -3.80
N GLY A 103 -9.90 -6.91 -5.09
CA GLY A 103 -9.57 -5.86 -6.06
C GLY A 103 -8.19 -6.04 -6.65
N LYS A 104 -7.79 -5.09 -7.48
CA LYS A 104 -6.50 -5.14 -8.19
C LYS A 104 -5.87 -3.76 -8.31
N VAL A 105 -4.56 -3.74 -8.39
CA VAL A 105 -3.78 -2.55 -8.74
C VAL A 105 -3.00 -2.85 -10.01
N TYR A 106 -3.14 -1.96 -10.99
CA TYR A 106 -2.37 -1.98 -12.22
C TYR A 106 -1.45 -0.76 -12.24
N THR A 107 -0.19 -0.96 -12.56
CA THR A 107 0.80 0.12 -12.63
C THR A 107 1.54 0.09 -13.95
N HIS A 108 1.76 1.27 -14.52
CA HIS A 108 2.64 1.43 -15.68
C HIS A 108 4.06 1.68 -15.17
N GLY A 109 4.90 0.64 -15.18
CA GLY A 109 6.23 0.65 -14.57
C GLY A 109 6.21 0.24 -13.10
N GLN A 110 7.34 0.43 -12.42
CA GLN A 110 7.51 0.06 -11.01
C GLN A 110 7.29 1.28 -10.11
N PRO A 111 6.24 1.30 -9.28
CA PRO A 111 6.04 2.40 -8.36
C PRO A 111 7.10 2.38 -7.26
N SER A 112 7.64 3.56 -6.92
CA SER A 112 8.59 3.73 -5.83
C SER A 112 7.95 4.52 -4.69
N LEU A 113 8.09 4.03 -3.46
CA LEU A 113 7.67 4.76 -2.26
C LEU A 113 8.83 5.61 -1.75
N LEU A 114 8.66 6.93 -1.84
CA LEU A 114 9.57 7.90 -1.24
C LEU A 114 9.13 8.14 0.21
N GLY A 115 9.79 7.46 1.14
CA GLY A 115 9.49 7.65 2.57
C GLY A 115 10.34 6.73 3.44
N VAL A 116 10.95 7.30 4.49
CA VAL A 116 11.94 6.63 5.35
C VAL A 116 11.41 5.35 5.99
N ASN A 117 10.09 5.24 6.19
CA ASN A 117 9.48 4.09 6.88
C ASN A 117 8.74 3.12 5.93
N ALA A 118 8.70 3.38 4.62
CA ALA A 118 7.86 2.59 3.72
C ALA A 118 8.42 1.18 3.46
N ALA A 119 9.74 1.03 3.53
CA ALA A 119 10.45 -0.22 3.26
C ALA A 119 11.17 -0.81 4.49
N LEU A 120 11.21 -0.08 5.62
CA LEU A 120 11.91 -0.58 6.81
C LEU A 120 11.09 -1.67 7.51
N MET A 121 11.71 -2.83 7.68
CA MET A 121 11.17 -3.92 8.49
C MET A 121 11.79 -3.86 9.88
N ASN A 122 10.95 -3.73 10.90
CA ASN A 122 11.39 -3.61 12.30
C ASN A 122 12.15 -4.84 12.81
N ASP A 123 11.92 -5.99 12.19
CA ASP A 123 12.54 -7.27 12.56
C ASP A 123 13.90 -7.51 11.90
N LEU A 124 14.37 -6.56 11.08
CA LEU A 124 15.63 -6.65 10.36
C LEU A 124 16.63 -5.61 10.85
N THR A 125 17.92 -5.97 10.76
CA THR A 125 19.02 -5.02 11.01
C THR A 125 19.02 -3.88 9.98
N GLY A 126 19.69 -2.75 10.30
CA GLY A 126 19.81 -1.62 9.37
C GLY A 126 20.41 -2.02 8.02
N GLU A 127 21.49 -2.83 8.03
CA GLU A 127 22.14 -3.35 6.83
C GLU A 127 21.17 -4.14 5.93
N LYS A 128 20.38 -5.05 6.52
CA LYS A 128 19.38 -5.82 5.78
C LYS A 128 18.27 -4.93 5.24
N ASN A 129 17.89 -3.91 5.97
CA ASN A 129 16.90 -2.92 5.51
C ASN A 129 17.43 -2.09 4.33
N VAL A 130 18.69 -1.68 4.37
CA VAL A 130 19.34 -0.96 3.25
C VAL A 130 19.39 -1.86 2.01
N LEU A 131 19.78 -3.12 2.17
CA LEU A 131 19.82 -4.07 1.06
C LEU A 131 18.42 -4.28 0.46
N LEU A 132 17.41 -4.50 1.29
CA LEU A 132 16.03 -4.66 0.82
C LEU A 132 15.49 -3.40 0.14
N GLY A 133 15.78 -2.23 0.70
CA GLY A 133 15.39 -0.95 0.11
C GLY A 133 16.01 -0.73 -1.27
N GLY A 134 17.28 -1.03 -1.42
CA GLY A 134 17.97 -0.96 -2.70
C GLY A 134 17.42 -1.93 -3.74
N LEU A 135 17.20 -3.19 -3.34
CA LEU A 135 16.57 -4.20 -4.21
C LEU A 135 15.15 -3.80 -4.63
N ALA A 136 14.37 -3.23 -3.71
CA ALA A 136 13.02 -2.73 -3.99
C ALA A 136 13.02 -1.53 -4.97
N MET A 137 14.12 -0.79 -5.03
CA MET A 137 14.35 0.27 -6.02
C MET A 137 14.92 -0.24 -7.35
N GLY A 138 15.05 -1.56 -7.51
CA GLY A 138 15.57 -2.18 -8.74
C GLY A 138 17.09 -2.20 -8.85
N MET A 139 17.83 -1.88 -7.78
CA MET A 139 19.29 -2.01 -7.75
C MET A 139 19.72 -3.48 -7.60
N SER A 140 20.86 -3.85 -8.18
CA SER A 140 21.49 -5.13 -7.90
C SER A 140 22.13 -5.14 -6.50
N ARG A 141 22.42 -6.33 -5.96
CA ARG A 141 23.12 -6.47 -4.67
C ARG A 141 24.50 -5.81 -4.68
N GLU A 142 25.21 -5.89 -5.80
CA GLU A 142 26.50 -5.26 -6.00
C GLU A 142 26.37 -3.74 -5.95
N GLN A 143 25.41 -3.17 -6.66
CA GLN A 143 25.12 -1.73 -6.65
C GLN A 143 24.75 -1.19 -5.27
N VAL A 144 24.01 -1.99 -4.47
CA VAL A 144 23.68 -1.58 -3.09
C VAL A 144 24.94 -1.59 -2.23
N ARG A 145 25.81 -2.60 -2.34
CA ARG A 145 27.06 -2.69 -1.58
C ARG A 145 28.00 -1.52 -1.88
N GLU A 146 28.26 -1.26 -3.15
CA GLU A 146 29.13 -0.14 -3.57
C GLU A 146 28.70 1.21 -2.97
N ARG A 147 27.38 1.42 -2.81
CA ARG A 147 26.86 2.66 -2.22
C ARG A 147 26.78 2.64 -0.69
N TYR A 148 26.87 1.47 -0.09
CA TYR A 148 26.84 1.32 1.36
C TYR A 148 28.23 1.49 1.97
N ASP A 149 29.29 1.04 1.26
CA ASP A 149 30.69 1.05 1.71
C ASP A 149 31.41 2.37 1.36
N GLY A 150 30.80 3.29 0.60
CA GLY A 150 31.33 4.61 0.21
C GLY A 150 30.73 5.73 1.03
#